data_ffb355928aa62be047d37c1ca0e62399
#
_entry.id   ffb355928aa62be047d37c1ca0e62399
#
_cell.length_a   1.000
_cell.length_b   1.000
_cell.length_c   1.000
_cell.angle_alpha   90.00
_cell.angle_beta   90.00
_cell.angle_gamma   90.00
#
_symmetry.space_group_name_H-M   'P 1'
#
loop_
_entity.id
_entity.type
_entity.pdbx_description
1 polymer ?
#
loop_
_entity_poly.entity_id
_entity_poly.type
_entity_poly.pdbx_seq_one_letter_code
_entity_poly.pdbx_strand_id
1 'polypeptide(L)'
;MVLSELIVIFVIVFSRIMMKKILFLHGFFASGGCAMAGALREAFAGRAEVLTPDLPLHPREALACIRSIIDAEQPDLLIGNSCGAFFAQMVAPVAGVPALLGNPHLQMTEFLKPRMGTQQYKAPRADGNQCLVIDQALIDEFAELQEHQFDFCSEYYRRRVWGIFGENDTLAHFEPLFSRYYDRAFRFPGGHTPTVDEVTRYYVPLAEEMLEAFPAKRERYFRHFKGGLYRYERSAFHSETGERMVVYQALYGEKAYWVRPEKMFFEKVTRDGLTFNRFTEIDKE
;
A
#
# COMPACT_ATOMS: atom_id res chain seq x y z
N MET A 1 -20.15 -40.95 3.29
CA MET A 1 -18.74 -40.59 3.53
C MET A 1 -18.20 -39.62 2.47
N VAL A 2 -18.22 -39.92 1.17
CA VAL A 2 -17.68 -39.05 0.11
C VAL A 2 -18.38 -37.66 -0.01
N LEU A 3 -19.70 -37.60 0.20
CA LEU A 3 -20.46 -36.34 0.07
C LEU A 3 -20.18 -35.36 1.23
N SER A 4 -19.93 -35.87 2.44
CA SER A 4 -19.55 -35.04 3.60
C SER A 4 -18.14 -34.45 3.45
N GLU A 5 -17.20 -35.21 2.90
CA GLU A 5 -15.84 -34.74 2.64
C GLU A 5 -15.82 -33.67 1.53
N LEU A 6 -16.61 -33.85 0.45
CA LEU A 6 -16.76 -32.87 -0.60
C LEU A 6 -17.38 -31.56 -0.10
N ILE A 7 -18.39 -31.63 0.77
CA ILE A 7 -19.00 -30.45 1.39
C ILE A 7 -17.98 -29.73 2.28
N VAL A 8 -17.22 -30.45 3.09
CA VAL A 8 -16.17 -29.87 3.95
C VAL A 8 -15.07 -29.19 3.10
N ILE A 9 -14.61 -29.87 2.03
CA ILE A 9 -13.62 -29.30 1.10
C ILE A 9 -14.20 -28.04 0.43
N PHE A 10 -15.44 -28.09 -0.05
CA PHE A 10 -16.10 -26.94 -0.69
C PHE A 10 -16.24 -25.77 0.30
N VAL A 11 -16.67 -26.00 1.53
CA VAL A 11 -16.78 -24.98 2.58
C VAL A 11 -15.43 -24.37 2.92
N ILE A 12 -14.38 -25.19 3.05
CA ILE A 12 -13.02 -24.72 3.34
C ILE A 12 -12.49 -23.90 2.16
N VAL A 13 -12.62 -24.37 0.93
CA VAL A 13 -12.15 -23.68 -0.27
C VAL A 13 -12.97 -22.38 -0.47
N PHE A 14 -14.28 -22.43 -0.31
CA PHE A 14 -15.16 -21.27 -0.47
C PHE A 14 -14.90 -20.22 0.63
N SER A 15 -14.72 -20.62 1.89
CA SER A 15 -14.35 -19.71 2.98
C SER A 15 -12.98 -19.05 2.75
N ARG A 16 -12.01 -19.79 2.18
CA ARG A 16 -10.69 -19.27 1.84
C ARG A 16 -10.72 -18.27 0.67
N ILE A 17 -11.63 -18.50 -0.31
CA ILE A 17 -11.85 -17.55 -1.44
C ILE A 17 -12.53 -16.27 -0.95
N MET A 18 -13.35 -16.34 0.10
CA MET A 18 -14.08 -15.19 0.66
C MET A 18 -13.36 -14.51 1.83
N MET A 19 -12.22 -15.05 2.28
CA MET A 19 -11.46 -14.47 3.38
C MET A 19 -10.77 -13.18 2.94
N LYS A 20 -10.95 -12.12 3.72
CA LYS A 20 -10.25 -10.85 3.52
C LYS A 20 -8.73 -11.04 3.57
N LYS A 21 -8.00 -10.24 2.80
CA LYS A 21 -6.54 -10.26 2.80
C LYS A 21 -5.98 -8.90 3.20
N ILE A 22 -5.00 -8.92 4.09
CA ILE A 22 -4.26 -7.74 4.54
C ILE A 22 -2.80 -7.93 4.11
N LEU A 23 -2.24 -6.95 3.40
CA LEU A 23 -0.81 -6.94 3.10
C LEU A 23 -0.10 -6.00 4.07
N PHE A 24 0.74 -6.56 4.93
CA PHE A 24 1.57 -5.79 5.86
C PHE A 24 2.96 -5.54 5.28
N LEU A 25 3.38 -4.27 5.31
CA LEU A 25 4.68 -3.78 4.85
C LEU A 25 5.51 -3.29 6.05
N HIS A 26 6.60 -3.98 6.31
CA HIS A 26 7.46 -3.72 7.47
C HIS A 26 8.35 -2.48 7.32
N GLY A 27 8.89 -1.95 8.43
CA GLY A 27 9.85 -0.85 8.46
C GLY A 27 11.24 -1.23 7.90
N PHE A 28 12.08 -0.24 7.66
CA PHE A 28 13.36 -0.39 6.94
C PHE A 28 14.30 -1.46 7.54
N PHE A 29 14.49 -1.46 8.86
CA PHE A 29 15.33 -2.45 9.55
C PHE A 29 14.58 -3.70 10.03
N ALA A 30 13.31 -3.85 9.68
CA ALA A 30 12.48 -4.96 10.07
C ALA A 30 12.40 -6.04 8.97
N SER A 31 11.51 -7.01 9.15
CA SER A 31 11.22 -8.09 8.19
C SER A 31 9.75 -8.51 8.31
N GLY A 32 9.31 -9.38 7.43
CA GLY A 32 8.01 -10.05 7.52
C GLY A 32 7.84 -10.93 8.77
N GLY A 33 8.94 -11.24 9.47
CA GLY A 33 8.96 -11.95 10.76
C GLY A 33 8.94 -11.06 12.00
N CYS A 34 8.77 -9.74 11.88
CA CYS A 34 8.80 -8.83 13.02
C CYS A 34 7.58 -9.00 13.96
N ALA A 35 7.70 -8.47 15.19
CA ALA A 35 6.66 -8.59 16.22
C ALA A 35 5.30 -8.06 15.78
N MET A 36 5.26 -6.92 15.08
CA MET A 36 4.02 -6.35 14.53
C MET A 36 3.36 -7.28 13.51
N ALA A 37 4.14 -7.90 12.62
CA ALA A 37 3.63 -8.90 11.68
C ALA A 37 3.01 -10.10 12.40
N GLY A 38 3.66 -10.58 13.46
CA GLY A 38 3.14 -11.64 14.32
C GLY A 38 1.82 -11.26 14.99
N ALA A 39 1.77 -10.07 15.61
CA ALA A 39 0.59 -9.54 16.28
C ALA A 39 -0.61 -9.41 15.31
N LEU A 40 -0.40 -8.90 14.10
CA LEU A 40 -1.45 -8.79 13.09
C LEU A 40 -1.95 -10.18 12.65
N ARG A 41 -1.06 -11.14 12.38
CA ARG A 41 -1.46 -12.52 12.04
C ARG A 41 -2.28 -13.17 13.15
N GLU A 42 -1.89 -13.01 14.40
CA GLU A 42 -2.62 -13.55 15.54
C GLU A 42 -3.99 -12.89 15.70
N ALA A 43 -4.03 -11.55 15.67
CA ALA A 43 -5.26 -10.80 15.84
C ALA A 43 -6.29 -11.08 14.74
N PHE A 44 -5.86 -11.30 13.50
CA PHE A 44 -6.76 -11.59 12.39
C PHE A 44 -6.96 -13.07 12.10
N ALA A 45 -6.42 -13.97 12.93
CA ALA A 45 -6.56 -15.42 12.74
C ALA A 45 -8.05 -15.83 12.60
N GLY A 46 -8.38 -16.55 11.52
CA GLY A 46 -9.73 -16.96 11.18
C GLY A 46 -10.65 -15.87 10.63
N ARG A 47 -10.19 -14.60 10.54
CA ARG A 47 -10.97 -13.45 10.03
C ARG A 47 -10.41 -12.85 8.75
N ALA A 48 -9.10 -12.77 8.65
CA ALA A 48 -8.40 -12.34 7.45
C ALA A 48 -7.04 -13.06 7.34
N GLU A 49 -6.58 -13.23 6.11
CA GLU A 49 -5.21 -13.66 5.83
C GLU A 49 -4.27 -12.45 5.88
N VAL A 50 -3.20 -12.51 6.68
CA VAL A 50 -2.22 -11.43 6.78
C VAL A 50 -0.93 -11.86 6.07
N LEU A 51 -0.68 -11.26 4.92
CA LEU A 51 0.53 -11.45 4.11
C LEU A 51 1.64 -10.55 4.65
N THR A 52 2.79 -11.11 4.98
CA THR A 52 3.92 -10.39 5.59
C THR A 52 5.22 -10.71 4.86
N PRO A 53 5.42 -10.23 3.62
CA PRO A 53 6.63 -10.50 2.87
C PRO A 53 7.85 -9.81 3.47
N ASP A 54 9.04 -10.36 3.25
CA ASP A 54 10.29 -9.61 3.36
C ASP A 54 10.44 -8.71 2.14
N LEU A 55 10.59 -7.41 2.36
CA LEU A 55 10.76 -6.45 1.29
C LEU A 55 12.23 -6.38 0.86
N PRO A 56 12.53 -6.27 -0.45
CA PRO A 56 13.85 -5.90 -0.95
C PRO A 56 14.38 -4.62 -0.31
N LEU A 57 15.71 -4.51 -0.21
CA LEU A 57 16.36 -3.33 0.38
C LEU A 57 16.19 -2.09 -0.52
N HIS A 58 16.41 -2.26 -1.82
CA HIS A 58 16.30 -1.18 -2.81
C HIS A 58 14.83 -0.80 -3.04
N PRO A 59 14.47 0.49 -2.92
CA PRO A 59 13.07 0.91 -2.91
C PRO A 59 12.33 0.67 -4.23
N ARG A 60 13.02 0.69 -5.37
CA ARG A 60 12.42 0.34 -6.66
C ARG A 60 12.06 -1.14 -6.74
N GLU A 61 12.94 -2.01 -6.25
CA GLU A 61 12.69 -3.46 -6.15
C GLU A 61 11.58 -3.76 -5.14
N ALA A 62 11.57 -3.05 -3.99
CA ALA A 62 10.52 -3.17 -2.99
C ALA A 62 9.14 -2.80 -3.58
N LEU A 63 9.04 -1.68 -4.31
CA LEU A 63 7.80 -1.30 -4.99
C LEU A 63 7.37 -2.32 -6.05
N ALA A 64 8.30 -2.87 -6.82
CA ALA A 64 8.00 -3.91 -7.80
C ALA A 64 7.49 -5.20 -7.13
N CYS A 65 8.13 -5.61 -6.04
CA CYS A 65 7.73 -6.76 -5.22
C CYS A 65 6.32 -6.54 -4.64
N ILE A 66 6.07 -5.39 -3.99
CA ILE A 66 4.77 -5.05 -3.42
C ILE A 66 3.66 -5.07 -4.48
N ARG A 67 3.90 -4.49 -5.65
CA ARG A 67 2.94 -4.48 -6.77
C ARG A 67 2.66 -5.89 -7.30
N SER A 68 3.69 -6.72 -7.41
CA SER A 68 3.53 -8.12 -7.83
C SER A 68 2.65 -8.90 -6.84
N ILE A 69 2.85 -8.69 -5.53
CA ILE A 69 2.02 -9.32 -4.50
C ILE A 69 0.58 -8.80 -4.58
N ILE A 70 0.38 -7.48 -4.75
CA ILE A 70 -0.96 -6.91 -4.89
C ILE A 70 -1.68 -7.49 -6.13
N ASP A 71 -0.99 -7.62 -7.25
CA ASP A 71 -1.56 -8.17 -8.49
C ASP A 71 -1.95 -9.66 -8.34
N ALA A 72 -1.15 -10.44 -7.59
CA ALA A 72 -1.40 -11.87 -7.37
C ALA A 72 -2.45 -12.14 -6.28
N GLU A 73 -2.36 -11.43 -5.17
CA GLU A 73 -3.11 -11.73 -3.94
C GLU A 73 -4.37 -10.86 -3.76
N GLN A 74 -4.45 -9.73 -4.46
CA GLN A 74 -5.58 -8.79 -4.40
C GLN A 74 -6.00 -8.43 -2.97
N PRO A 75 -5.10 -7.84 -2.14
CA PRO A 75 -5.40 -7.54 -0.75
C PRO A 75 -6.54 -6.50 -0.63
N ASP A 76 -7.33 -6.63 0.43
CA ASP A 76 -8.42 -5.70 0.76
C ASP A 76 -7.91 -4.46 1.52
N LEU A 77 -6.74 -4.57 2.17
CA LEU A 77 -6.14 -3.50 2.97
C LEU A 77 -4.62 -3.61 2.93
N LEU A 78 -3.95 -2.47 2.82
CA LEU A 78 -2.51 -2.35 3.09
C LEU A 78 -2.32 -1.83 4.52
N ILE A 79 -1.42 -2.42 5.27
CA ILE A 79 -0.93 -1.87 6.54
C ILE A 79 0.57 -1.68 6.40
N GLY A 80 1.06 -0.46 6.57
CA GLY A 80 2.50 -0.19 6.56
C GLY A 80 2.95 0.44 7.87
N ASN A 81 4.19 0.14 8.30
CA ASN A 81 4.81 0.85 9.42
C ASN A 81 6.12 1.49 8.99
N SER A 82 6.37 2.75 9.39
CA SER A 82 7.60 3.46 9.08
C SER A 82 7.88 3.52 7.56
N CYS A 83 8.98 2.95 7.08
CA CYS A 83 9.30 2.79 5.65
C CYS A 83 8.22 1.99 4.90
N GLY A 84 7.64 0.96 5.53
CA GLY A 84 6.52 0.22 4.94
C GLY A 84 5.30 1.10 4.70
N ALA A 85 5.05 2.09 5.57
CA ALA A 85 4.01 3.08 5.37
C ALA A 85 4.32 4.06 4.23
N PHE A 86 5.60 4.42 4.04
CA PHE A 86 6.06 5.17 2.87
C PHE A 86 5.72 4.45 1.56
N PHE A 87 5.96 3.14 1.48
CA PHE A 87 5.58 2.35 0.31
C PHE A 87 4.07 2.20 0.16
N ALA A 88 3.36 1.91 1.27
CA ALA A 88 1.92 1.70 1.25
C ALA A 88 1.17 2.89 0.67
N GLN A 89 1.51 4.13 1.06
CA GLN A 89 0.88 5.33 0.51
C GLN A 89 1.12 5.52 -0.98
N MET A 90 2.29 5.13 -1.50
CA MET A 90 2.62 5.28 -2.92
C MET A 90 1.84 4.30 -3.78
N VAL A 91 1.64 3.06 -3.30
CA VAL A 91 0.97 2.01 -4.09
C VAL A 91 -0.55 2.02 -3.92
N ALA A 92 -1.08 2.46 -2.80
CA ALA A 92 -2.51 2.45 -2.48
C ALA A 92 -3.38 3.09 -3.58
N PRO A 93 -3.10 4.32 -4.08
CA PRO A 93 -3.91 4.96 -5.11
C PRO A 93 -3.86 4.22 -6.45
N VAL A 94 -2.70 3.70 -6.83
CA VAL A 94 -2.49 2.99 -8.09
C VAL A 94 -3.17 1.62 -8.04
N ALA A 95 -3.01 0.90 -6.94
CA ALA A 95 -3.59 -0.42 -6.73
C ALA A 95 -5.11 -0.40 -6.48
N GLY A 96 -5.65 0.72 -6.02
CA GLY A 96 -7.08 0.79 -5.68
C GLY A 96 -7.39 0.24 -4.29
N VAL A 97 -6.39 0.11 -3.40
CA VAL A 97 -6.49 -0.52 -2.09
C VAL A 97 -6.39 0.54 -0.99
N PRO A 98 -7.26 0.53 0.04
CA PRO A 98 -7.10 1.43 1.20
C PRO A 98 -5.84 1.09 1.99
N ALA A 99 -5.28 2.07 2.72
CA ALA A 99 -4.06 1.88 3.48
C ALA A 99 -4.10 2.49 4.89
N LEU A 100 -3.66 1.72 5.90
CA LEU A 100 -3.37 2.18 7.26
C LEU A 100 -1.86 2.37 7.42
N LEU A 101 -1.44 3.60 7.69
CA LEU A 101 -0.04 4.01 7.79
C LEU A 101 0.34 4.23 9.25
N GLY A 102 1.13 3.32 9.81
CA GLY A 102 1.67 3.45 11.16
C GLY A 102 2.99 4.22 11.17
N ASN A 103 3.07 5.29 11.94
CA ASN A 103 4.28 6.09 12.10
C ASN A 103 5.04 6.30 10.77
N PRO A 104 4.36 6.77 9.68
CA PRO A 104 4.94 6.83 8.35
C PRO A 104 6.20 7.67 8.34
N HIS A 105 7.31 7.13 7.83
CA HIS A 105 8.55 7.87 7.67
C HIS A 105 8.61 8.47 6.26
N LEU A 106 8.20 9.73 6.11
CA LEU A 106 8.01 10.39 4.81
C LEU A 106 9.26 11.11 4.28
N GLN A 107 10.38 11.07 5.01
CA GLN A 107 11.68 11.63 4.60
C GLN A 107 12.79 10.60 4.78
N MET A 108 12.75 9.54 3.97
CA MET A 108 13.67 8.41 4.07
C MET A 108 15.14 8.81 3.84
N THR A 109 15.41 9.76 2.97
CA THR A 109 16.78 10.25 2.72
C THR A 109 17.43 10.82 3.99
N GLU A 110 16.70 11.62 4.76
CA GLU A 110 17.19 12.21 6.00
C GLU A 110 17.43 11.15 7.08
N PHE A 111 16.61 10.10 7.08
CA PHE A 111 16.77 8.96 7.96
C PHE A 111 18.00 8.11 7.63
N LEU A 112 18.29 7.92 6.34
CA LEU A 112 19.36 7.01 5.87
C LEU A 112 20.74 7.65 5.87
N LYS A 113 20.88 8.93 5.49
CA LYS A 113 22.16 9.64 5.42
C LYS A 113 23.08 9.45 6.64
N PRO A 114 22.62 9.61 7.89
CA PRO A 114 23.47 9.41 9.07
C PRO A 114 23.76 7.94 9.40
N ARG A 115 23.22 6.98 8.64
CA ARG A 115 23.29 5.54 8.85
C ARG A 115 24.04 4.80 7.74
N MET A 116 24.78 5.52 6.89
CA MET A 116 25.56 4.90 5.81
C MET A 116 26.52 3.83 6.33
N GLY A 117 26.75 2.81 5.49
CA GLY A 117 27.58 1.65 5.80
C GLY A 117 26.78 0.40 6.12
N THR A 118 27.48 -0.61 6.67
CA THR A 118 26.87 -1.89 7.02
C THR A 118 26.02 -1.76 8.27
N GLN A 119 24.80 -2.23 8.21
CA GLN A 119 23.80 -2.25 9.26
C GLN A 119 23.26 -3.67 9.44
N GLN A 120 22.47 -3.89 10.50
CA GLN A 120 21.80 -5.17 10.76
C GLN A 120 20.29 -5.02 10.77
N TYR A 121 19.59 -6.01 10.24
CA TYR A 121 18.16 -6.15 10.44
C TYR A 121 17.86 -6.45 11.92
N LYS A 122 16.79 -5.86 12.44
CA LYS A 122 16.35 -6.01 13.84
C LYS A 122 15.40 -7.19 14.03
N ALA A 123 15.00 -7.83 12.94
CA ALA A 123 14.13 -9.00 12.94
C ALA A 123 14.67 -10.03 11.92
N PRO A 124 14.50 -11.34 12.18
CA PRO A 124 15.00 -12.38 11.28
C PRO A 124 14.27 -12.32 9.94
N ARG A 125 15.03 -12.45 8.85
CA ARG A 125 14.52 -12.55 7.50
C ARG A 125 14.41 -14.02 7.07
N ALA A 126 13.45 -14.31 6.20
CA ALA A 126 13.25 -15.68 5.69
C ALA A 126 14.40 -16.15 4.79
N ASP A 127 15.11 -15.23 4.12
CA ASP A 127 16.31 -15.54 3.32
C ASP A 127 17.58 -15.77 4.16
N GLY A 128 17.51 -15.62 5.48
CA GLY A 128 18.63 -15.77 6.42
C GLY A 128 19.62 -14.59 6.40
N ASN A 129 19.45 -13.60 5.53
CA ASN A 129 20.32 -12.42 5.48
C ASN A 129 20.02 -11.47 6.63
N GLN A 130 21.00 -11.22 7.50
CA GLN A 130 20.85 -10.34 8.64
C GLN A 130 21.54 -8.99 8.47
N CYS A 131 22.29 -8.79 7.39
CA CYS A 131 23.03 -7.56 7.12
C CYS A 131 22.48 -6.82 5.92
N LEU A 132 22.57 -5.50 5.95
CA LEU A 132 22.26 -4.62 4.82
C LEU A 132 23.33 -3.54 4.69
N VAL A 133 23.48 -2.97 3.51
CA VAL A 133 24.40 -1.86 3.27
C VAL A 133 23.61 -0.64 2.84
N ILE A 134 23.78 0.46 3.56
CA ILE A 134 23.23 1.77 3.18
C ILE A 134 24.34 2.51 2.45
N ASP A 135 24.24 2.61 1.15
CA ASP A 135 25.15 3.35 0.28
C ASP A 135 24.47 4.56 -0.35
N GLN A 136 25.24 5.32 -1.13
CA GLN A 136 24.70 6.51 -1.78
C GLN A 136 23.64 6.16 -2.83
N ALA A 137 23.80 5.05 -3.55
CA ALA A 137 22.83 4.62 -4.57
C ALA A 137 21.46 4.36 -3.96
N LEU A 138 21.40 3.68 -2.80
CA LEU A 138 20.17 3.45 -2.05
C LEU A 138 19.52 4.77 -1.62
N ILE A 139 20.31 5.74 -1.13
CA ILE A 139 19.82 7.06 -0.71
C ILE A 139 19.24 7.82 -1.91
N ASP A 140 19.92 7.79 -3.06
CA ASP A 140 19.50 8.47 -4.29
C ASP A 140 18.18 7.88 -4.84
N GLU A 141 18.02 6.55 -4.79
CA GLU A 141 16.75 5.90 -5.14
C GLU A 141 15.59 6.34 -4.22
N PHE A 142 15.82 6.43 -2.90
CA PHE A 142 14.83 6.96 -1.98
C PHE A 142 14.53 8.44 -2.23
N ALA A 143 15.54 9.25 -2.59
CA ALA A 143 15.36 10.67 -2.89
C ALA A 143 14.40 10.86 -4.06
N GLU A 144 14.60 10.12 -5.16
CA GLU A 144 13.73 10.16 -6.33
C GLU A 144 12.28 9.77 -5.97
N LEU A 145 12.10 8.68 -5.24
CA LEU A 145 10.75 8.26 -4.83
C LEU A 145 10.10 9.24 -3.86
N GLN A 146 10.87 9.81 -2.94
CA GLN A 146 10.39 10.79 -1.95
C GLN A 146 9.88 12.07 -2.62
N GLU A 147 10.53 12.53 -3.70
CA GLU A 147 10.06 13.68 -4.50
C GLU A 147 8.67 13.43 -5.08
N HIS A 148 8.38 12.20 -5.50
CA HIS A 148 7.16 11.79 -6.19
C HIS A 148 6.12 11.07 -5.30
N GLN A 149 6.37 10.95 -4.00
CA GLN A 149 5.58 10.09 -3.11
C GLN A 149 4.08 10.45 -3.03
N PHE A 150 3.68 11.67 -3.36
CA PHE A 150 2.29 12.15 -3.32
C PHE A 150 1.70 12.42 -4.71
N ASP A 151 2.40 12.09 -5.79
CA ASP A 151 1.94 12.42 -7.16
C ASP A 151 0.58 11.81 -7.48
N PHE A 152 0.30 10.62 -6.98
CA PHE A 152 -0.94 9.89 -7.23
C PHE A 152 -2.01 10.11 -6.14
N CYS A 153 -1.73 10.95 -5.14
CA CYS A 153 -2.73 11.30 -4.14
C CYS A 153 -3.88 12.08 -4.80
N SER A 154 -5.08 11.55 -4.70
CA SER A 154 -6.31 12.13 -5.24
C SER A 154 -7.32 12.37 -4.12
N GLU A 155 -8.35 13.20 -4.39
CA GLU A 155 -9.47 13.45 -3.48
C GLU A 155 -10.14 12.13 -3.01
N TYR A 156 -10.22 11.16 -3.92
CA TYR A 156 -10.77 9.84 -3.62
C TYR A 156 -9.94 9.10 -2.57
N TYR A 157 -8.60 9.20 -2.61
CA TYR A 157 -7.70 8.52 -1.67
C TYR A 157 -7.43 9.31 -0.40
N ARG A 158 -7.73 10.58 -0.32
CA ARG A 158 -7.64 11.37 0.92
C ARG A 158 -8.38 10.72 2.09
N ARG A 159 -9.52 10.08 1.82
CA ARG A 159 -10.37 9.40 2.82
C ARG A 159 -10.02 7.93 3.03
N ARG A 160 -9.27 7.31 2.10
CA ARG A 160 -8.97 5.88 2.09
C ARG A 160 -7.58 5.53 2.62
N VAL A 161 -6.78 6.54 2.90
CA VAL A 161 -5.48 6.38 3.55
C VAL A 161 -5.57 7.02 4.93
N TRP A 162 -5.42 6.20 5.96
CA TRP A 162 -5.47 6.63 7.34
C TRP A 162 -4.09 6.55 7.97
N GLY A 163 -3.74 7.52 8.83
CA GLY A 163 -2.49 7.55 9.58
C GLY A 163 -2.72 7.27 11.05
N ILE A 164 -1.82 6.52 11.69
CA ILE A 164 -1.78 6.37 13.13
C ILE A 164 -0.38 6.69 13.65
N PHE A 165 -0.28 7.62 14.60
CA PHE A 165 0.96 8.24 15.06
C PHE A 165 1.19 8.01 16.54
N GLY A 166 2.39 7.54 16.90
CA GLY A 166 2.80 7.39 18.29
C GLY A 166 3.11 8.75 18.92
N GLU A 167 2.47 9.07 20.03
CA GLU A 167 2.70 10.33 20.76
C GLU A 167 4.13 10.44 21.33
N ASN A 168 4.76 9.29 21.55
CA ASN A 168 6.14 9.16 22.02
C ASN A 168 7.11 8.74 20.91
N ASP A 169 6.72 8.89 19.64
CA ASP A 169 7.62 8.63 18.51
C ASP A 169 8.72 9.70 18.46
N THR A 170 9.98 9.26 18.51
CA THR A 170 11.15 10.14 18.43
C THR A 170 11.85 10.13 17.07
N LEU A 171 11.31 9.37 16.11
CA LEU A 171 11.94 9.18 14.79
C LEU A 171 11.13 9.76 13.63
N ALA A 172 9.79 9.77 13.72
CA ALA A 172 8.93 10.12 12.60
C ALA A 172 7.81 11.09 13.01
N HIS A 173 8.08 12.38 12.92
CA HIS A 173 7.13 13.45 13.27
C HIS A 173 6.43 14.00 12.01
N PHE A 174 5.84 13.11 11.19
CA PHE A 174 5.28 13.47 9.87
C PHE A 174 3.77 13.64 9.83
N GLU A 175 3.07 13.63 10.96
CA GLU A 175 1.63 13.89 11.01
C GLU A 175 1.24 15.23 10.34
N PRO A 176 1.96 16.36 10.54
CA PRO A 176 1.64 17.60 9.84
C PRO A 176 1.79 17.53 8.32
N LEU A 177 2.78 16.77 7.82
CA LEU A 177 2.95 16.55 6.38
C LEU A 177 1.86 15.61 5.85
N PHE A 178 1.60 14.50 6.55
CA PHE A 178 0.54 13.55 6.23
C PHE A 178 -0.83 14.25 6.09
N SER A 179 -1.21 15.10 7.04
CA SER A 179 -2.50 15.79 7.09
C SER A 179 -2.73 16.82 5.97
N ARG A 180 -1.70 17.15 5.19
CA ARG A 180 -1.88 17.95 3.96
C ARG A 180 -2.51 17.13 2.82
N TYR A 181 -2.32 15.81 2.86
CA TYR A 181 -2.72 14.89 1.78
C TYR A 181 -3.86 13.96 2.17
N TYR A 182 -4.05 13.67 3.47
CA TYR A 182 -5.00 12.69 3.97
C TYR A 182 -5.82 13.26 5.13
N ASP A 183 -7.08 12.82 5.24
CA ASP A 183 -8.06 13.45 6.12
C ASP A 183 -8.16 12.77 7.51
N ARG A 184 -7.65 11.55 7.68
CA ARG A 184 -7.79 10.75 8.89
C ARG A 184 -6.45 10.47 9.54
N ALA A 185 -6.18 11.15 10.66
CA ALA A 185 -5.02 10.94 11.51
C ALA A 185 -5.47 10.55 12.92
N PHE A 186 -4.92 9.47 13.43
CA PHE A 186 -5.16 8.93 14.78
C PHE A 186 -3.86 8.96 15.58
N ARG A 187 -3.97 8.94 16.92
CA ARG A 187 -2.82 8.90 17.81
C ARG A 187 -2.93 7.77 18.81
N PHE A 188 -1.78 7.29 19.29
CA PHE A 188 -1.72 6.30 20.36
C PHE A 188 -0.52 6.61 21.29
N PRO A 189 -0.57 6.23 22.57
CA PRO A 189 0.46 6.58 23.56
C PRO A 189 1.70 5.70 23.43
N GLY A 190 2.17 5.41 22.23
CA GLY A 190 3.32 4.57 21.93
C GLY A 190 4.43 5.30 21.20
N GLY A 191 5.53 4.57 20.91
CA GLY A 191 6.68 5.06 20.16
C GLY A 191 6.64 4.70 18.67
N HIS A 192 7.80 4.83 18.01
CA HIS A 192 7.96 4.55 16.58
C HIS A 192 7.65 3.10 16.20
N THR A 193 8.05 2.15 17.04
CA THR A 193 7.77 0.72 16.85
C THR A 193 6.72 0.32 17.87
N PRO A 194 5.47 0.07 17.44
CA PRO A 194 4.42 -0.32 18.36
C PRO A 194 4.70 -1.71 18.94
N THR A 195 4.37 -1.89 20.21
CA THR A 195 4.36 -3.18 20.90
C THR A 195 3.21 -4.06 20.39
N VAL A 196 3.24 -5.37 20.70
CA VAL A 196 2.15 -6.31 20.35
C VAL A 196 0.81 -5.86 20.93
N ASP A 197 0.81 -5.38 22.19
CA ASP A 197 -0.40 -4.87 22.84
C ASP A 197 -0.92 -3.60 22.14
N GLU A 198 -0.05 -2.67 21.79
CA GLU A 198 -0.41 -1.47 21.04
C GLU A 198 -0.95 -1.78 19.64
N VAL A 199 -0.38 -2.76 18.94
CA VAL A 199 -0.91 -3.22 17.66
C VAL A 199 -2.34 -3.73 17.83
N THR A 200 -2.56 -4.61 18.80
CA THR A 200 -3.88 -5.21 19.06
C THR A 200 -4.89 -4.15 19.49
N ARG A 201 -4.48 -3.19 20.31
CA ARG A 201 -5.38 -2.19 20.90
C ARG A 201 -5.72 -1.04 19.94
N TYR A 202 -4.78 -0.62 19.10
CA TYR A 202 -4.93 0.61 18.31
C TYR A 202 -4.95 0.38 16.80
N TYR A 203 -4.16 -0.55 16.26
CA TYR A 203 -4.11 -0.79 14.82
C TYR A 203 -5.22 -1.73 14.35
N VAL A 204 -5.47 -2.79 15.10
CA VAL A 204 -6.48 -3.79 14.72
C VAL A 204 -7.88 -3.19 14.59
N PRO A 205 -8.40 -2.39 15.55
CA PRO A 205 -9.73 -1.78 15.40
C PRO A 205 -9.83 -0.83 14.18
N LEU A 206 -8.77 -0.05 13.89
CA LEU A 206 -8.76 0.81 12.71
C LEU A 206 -8.73 -0.01 11.41
N ALA A 207 -7.97 -1.10 11.39
CA ALA A 207 -7.93 -2.00 10.24
C ALA A 207 -9.30 -2.66 9.99
N GLU A 208 -10.01 -3.07 11.05
CA GLU A 208 -11.37 -3.62 10.97
C GLU A 208 -12.35 -2.56 10.42
N GLU A 209 -12.34 -1.34 10.98
CA GLU A 209 -13.15 -0.23 10.48
C GLU A 209 -12.89 0.05 9.01
N MET A 210 -11.62 0.03 8.57
CA MET A 210 -11.27 0.24 7.17
C MET A 210 -11.74 -0.89 6.26
N LEU A 211 -11.63 -2.15 6.70
CA LEU A 211 -12.13 -3.32 5.94
C LEU A 211 -13.65 -3.31 5.77
N GLU A 212 -14.39 -2.70 6.70
CA GLU A 212 -15.83 -2.51 6.60
C GLU A 212 -16.20 -1.28 5.76
N ALA A 213 -15.54 -0.15 6.02
CA ALA A 213 -15.82 1.12 5.34
C ALA A 213 -15.42 1.11 3.85
N PHE A 214 -14.40 0.34 3.50
CA PHE A 214 -13.83 0.29 2.15
C PHE A 214 -13.78 -1.14 1.64
N PRO A 215 -14.93 -1.75 1.32
CA PRO A 215 -14.94 -3.11 0.77
C PRO A 215 -14.15 -3.15 -0.55
N ALA A 216 -13.48 -4.27 -0.80
CA ALA A 216 -12.69 -4.46 -2.01
C ALA A 216 -13.54 -4.17 -3.26
N LYS A 217 -13.06 -3.25 -4.08
CA LYS A 217 -13.71 -2.95 -5.35
C LYS A 217 -13.28 -3.99 -6.38
N ARG A 218 -14.25 -4.76 -6.86
CA ARG A 218 -14.03 -5.63 -8.02
C ARG A 218 -13.94 -4.85 -9.32
N GLU A 219 -14.57 -3.66 -9.38
CA GLU A 219 -14.59 -2.79 -10.56
C GLU A 219 -14.22 -1.36 -10.12
N ARG A 220 -13.33 -0.73 -10.87
CA ARG A 220 -12.89 0.65 -10.64
C ARG A 220 -13.34 1.51 -11.80
N TYR A 221 -13.96 2.66 -11.50
CA TYR A 221 -14.46 3.61 -12.48
C TYR A 221 -13.71 4.93 -12.37
N PHE A 222 -13.45 5.53 -13.52
CA PHE A 222 -12.68 6.77 -13.61
C PHE A 222 -13.37 7.78 -14.52
N ARG A 223 -13.35 9.03 -14.11
CA ARG A 223 -13.76 10.17 -14.94
C ARG A 223 -12.50 10.88 -15.44
N HIS A 224 -12.33 10.95 -16.76
CA HIS A 224 -11.28 11.77 -17.36
C HIS A 224 -11.62 13.27 -17.18
N PHE A 225 -10.62 14.15 -17.02
CA PHE A 225 -10.86 15.57 -16.84
C PHE A 225 -11.69 16.26 -17.95
N LYS A 226 -11.80 15.63 -19.12
CA LYS A 226 -12.69 16.07 -20.22
C LYS A 226 -14.12 15.52 -20.11
N GLY A 227 -14.48 14.83 -19.01
CA GLY A 227 -15.82 14.33 -18.71
C GLY A 227 -16.10 12.88 -19.10
N GLY A 228 -15.30 12.24 -19.95
CA GLY A 228 -15.51 10.83 -20.35
C GLY A 228 -15.39 9.87 -19.17
N LEU A 229 -16.27 8.85 -19.13
CA LEU A 229 -16.28 7.79 -18.13
C LEU A 229 -15.61 6.53 -18.64
N TYR A 230 -14.84 5.87 -17.78
CA TYR A 230 -14.05 4.70 -18.11
C TYR A 230 -14.09 3.67 -16.98
N ARG A 231 -14.00 2.40 -17.35
CA ARG A 231 -13.76 1.31 -16.41
C ARG A 231 -12.31 0.87 -16.52
N TYR A 232 -11.63 0.81 -15.39
CA TYR A 232 -10.31 0.21 -15.27
C TYR A 232 -10.44 -1.31 -15.36
N GLU A 233 -9.67 -1.93 -16.23
CA GLU A 233 -9.69 -3.37 -16.42
C GLU A 233 -8.57 -4.05 -15.63
N ARG A 234 -7.33 -3.63 -15.90
CA ARG A 234 -6.12 -4.17 -15.28
C ARG A 234 -4.89 -3.34 -15.59
N SER A 235 -3.81 -3.61 -14.86
CA SER A 235 -2.46 -3.27 -15.32
C SER A 235 -1.91 -4.37 -16.22
N ALA A 236 -1.03 -3.99 -17.14
CA ALA A 236 -0.28 -4.88 -18.03
C ALA A 236 1.14 -4.33 -18.21
N PHE A 237 2.03 -5.12 -18.79
CA PHE A 237 3.36 -4.64 -19.19
C PHE A 237 3.42 -4.48 -20.71
N HIS A 238 4.06 -3.42 -21.16
CA HIS A 238 4.40 -3.26 -22.58
C HIS A 238 5.49 -4.27 -22.94
N SER A 239 5.24 -5.11 -23.94
CA SER A 239 6.12 -6.26 -24.28
C SER A 239 7.55 -5.87 -24.64
N GLU A 240 7.74 -4.71 -25.26
CA GLU A 240 9.06 -4.25 -25.73
C GLU A 240 9.83 -3.46 -24.67
N THR A 241 9.11 -2.59 -23.92
CA THR A 241 9.77 -1.65 -23.00
C THR A 241 9.75 -2.08 -21.55
N GLY A 242 8.89 -3.06 -21.21
CA GLY A 242 8.61 -3.44 -19.82
C GLY A 242 7.84 -2.37 -19.03
N GLU A 243 7.39 -1.28 -19.68
CA GLU A 243 6.65 -0.21 -19.03
C GLU A 243 5.28 -0.71 -18.54
N ARG A 244 4.90 -0.30 -17.33
CA ARG A 244 3.56 -0.59 -16.81
C ARG A 244 2.50 0.25 -17.51
N MET A 245 1.46 -0.43 -17.98
CA MET A 245 0.34 0.13 -18.71
C MET A 245 -0.95 -0.09 -17.95
N VAL A 246 -1.91 0.83 -18.09
CA VAL A 246 -3.30 0.63 -17.67
C VAL A 246 -4.13 0.28 -18.90
N VAL A 247 -4.86 -0.83 -18.82
CA VAL A 247 -5.90 -1.20 -19.78
C VAL A 247 -7.24 -0.73 -19.23
N TYR A 248 -8.00 0.04 -20.00
CA TYR A 248 -9.27 0.60 -19.57
C TYR A 248 -10.28 0.70 -20.72
N GLN A 249 -11.56 0.62 -20.41
CA GLN A 249 -12.64 0.65 -21.37
C GLN A 249 -13.41 1.96 -21.29
N ALA A 250 -13.66 2.62 -22.41
CA ALA A 250 -14.60 3.73 -22.48
C ALA A 250 -16.03 3.25 -22.22
N LEU A 251 -16.80 3.98 -21.40
CA LEU A 251 -18.20 3.65 -21.11
C LEU A 251 -19.17 4.42 -21.99
N TYR A 252 -18.67 5.00 -23.08
CA TYR A 252 -19.43 5.77 -24.07
C TYR A 252 -19.00 5.40 -25.50
N GLY A 253 -19.76 5.85 -26.50
CA GLY A 253 -19.48 5.55 -27.89
C GLY A 253 -19.42 4.05 -28.15
N GLU A 254 -18.42 3.61 -28.90
CA GLU A 254 -18.19 2.20 -29.27
C GLU A 254 -17.67 1.33 -28.11
N LYS A 255 -17.51 1.89 -26.91
CA LYS A 255 -16.98 1.19 -25.73
C LYS A 255 -15.62 0.55 -25.98
N ALA A 256 -14.77 1.22 -26.75
CA ALA A 256 -13.44 0.74 -27.11
C ALA A 256 -12.53 0.58 -25.88
N TYR A 257 -11.60 -0.38 -25.98
CA TYR A 257 -10.53 -0.55 -25.02
C TYR A 257 -9.33 0.32 -25.39
N TRP A 258 -8.72 0.89 -24.38
CA TRP A 258 -7.57 1.75 -24.50
C TRP A 258 -6.44 1.27 -23.59
N VAL A 259 -5.22 1.61 -23.96
CA VAL A 259 -4.01 1.34 -23.18
C VAL A 259 -3.23 2.65 -23.00
N ARG A 260 -2.72 2.88 -21.80
CA ARG A 260 -1.93 4.08 -21.46
C ARG A 260 -0.86 3.74 -20.44
N PRO A 261 0.35 4.34 -20.52
CA PRO A 261 1.33 4.27 -19.43
C PRO A 261 0.70 4.58 -18.08
N GLU A 262 0.97 3.74 -17.07
CA GLU A 262 0.38 3.86 -15.74
C GLU A 262 0.68 5.24 -15.13
N LYS A 263 1.91 5.72 -15.26
CA LYS A 263 2.29 7.07 -14.82
C LYS A 263 1.40 8.14 -15.44
N MET A 264 1.16 8.07 -16.75
CA MET A 264 0.30 9.02 -17.45
C MET A 264 -1.19 8.89 -17.08
N PHE A 265 -1.65 7.69 -16.72
CA PHE A 265 -3.04 7.49 -16.30
C PHE A 265 -3.32 8.18 -14.98
N PHE A 266 -2.44 8.04 -14.01
CA PHE A 266 -2.61 8.57 -12.65
C PHE A 266 -2.02 9.97 -12.44
N GLU A 267 -1.32 10.56 -13.43
CA GLU A 267 -0.68 11.87 -13.28
C GLU A 267 -1.69 13.01 -13.11
N LYS A 268 -1.20 14.11 -12.56
CA LYS A 268 -1.87 15.40 -12.58
C LYS A 268 -1.51 16.15 -13.88
N VAL A 269 -2.49 16.87 -14.41
CA VAL A 269 -2.34 17.73 -15.61
C VAL A 269 -2.66 19.16 -15.23
N THR A 270 -1.89 20.12 -15.78
CA THR A 270 -2.14 21.54 -15.58
C THR A 270 -2.64 22.13 -16.89
N ARG A 271 -3.80 22.80 -16.84
CA ARG A 271 -4.37 23.58 -17.94
C ARG A 271 -4.96 24.88 -17.40
N ASP A 272 -4.69 25.94 -18.09
CA ASP A 272 -5.20 27.28 -17.75
C ASP A 272 -4.92 27.69 -16.28
N GLY A 273 -3.74 27.27 -15.77
CA GLY A 273 -3.32 27.53 -14.38
C GLY A 273 -3.96 26.62 -13.31
N LEU A 274 -4.86 25.72 -13.70
CA LEU A 274 -5.50 24.76 -12.80
C LEU A 274 -4.86 23.38 -12.93
N THR A 275 -4.59 22.74 -11.80
CA THR A 275 -4.02 21.38 -11.72
C THR A 275 -5.08 20.41 -11.22
N PHE A 276 -5.28 19.31 -11.94
CA PHE A 276 -6.23 18.25 -11.62
C PHE A 276 -5.71 16.89 -12.07
N ASN A 277 -6.28 15.82 -11.53
CA ASN A 277 -5.94 14.46 -11.96
C ASN A 277 -6.39 14.24 -13.42
N ARG A 278 -5.55 13.59 -14.25
CA ARG A 278 -5.95 13.20 -15.61
C ARG A 278 -7.19 12.31 -15.58
N PHE A 279 -7.20 11.34 -14.69
CA PHE A 279 -8.35 10.50 -14.37
C PHE A 279 -8.62 10.55 -12.86
N THR A 280 -9.83 10.84 -12.47
CA THR A 280 -10.28 10.82 -11.07
C THR A 280 -11.11 9.57 -10.85
N GLU A 281 -10.71 8.75 -9.88
CA GLU A 281 -11.52 7.60 -9.48
C GLU A 281 -12.83 8.05 -8.84
N ILE A 282 -13.91 7.37 -9.19
CA ILE A 282 -15.26 7.66 -8.73
C ILE A 282 -15.94 6.39 -8.25
N ASP A 283 -16.94 6.51 -7.39
CA ASP A 283 -17.86 5.44 -7.12
C ASP A 283 -18.79 5.25 -8.30
N LYS A 284 -19.24 4.02 -8.53
CA LYS A 284 -20.25 3.73 -9.56
C LYS A 284 -21.55 4.41 -9.16
N GLU A 285 -22.05 5.31 -10.00
CA GLU A 285 -23.39 5.89 -9.86
C GLU A 285 -24.47 4.86 -10.16
#